data_0a281c857ff589a0543674b277f46c62
#
_entry.id   0a281c857ff589a0543674b277f46c62
#
_cell.length_a   1.000
_cell.length_b   1.000
_cell.length_c   1.000
_cell.angle_alpha   90.00
_cell.angle_beta   90.00
_cell.angle_gamma   90.00
#
_symmetry.space_group_name_H-M   'P 1'
#
loop_
_entity.id
_entity.type
_entity.pdbx_description
1 polymer ?
#
loop_
_entity_poly.entity_id
_entity_poly.type
_entity_poly.pdbx_seq_one_letter_code
_entity_poly.pdbx_strand_id
1 'polypeptide(L)'
;MMKKTEFVTKDNVHEATNLEKIRSLMANAERLGEDEVVKRCNARLLELTAVTKNKKKIRSKEIMIKIPNIDYKYWASNHTFYSKLPFETNNTTKIGLEHAERGGLINAREYKNAEYLLDELKGKIQQADLDQISTEEILTIFDLIQGWGGKMGKLCYWPVKGKLPLRISNPKDFANNYLQVVKELTDVAAQDKLNETTLMKLVKSVEDLDRIGLNFGSKHFFFWSWFRDQKNFLYIYDTRMKAILKALTGKNISYYSYLTFLENIEKTFQLDRGIAERGIFAFSNNFYTNRSPLKLKSLLKIQDDYQIEIANTLIKKT
;
A
#
# COMPACT_ATOMS: atom_id res chain seq x y z
N MET A 1 -9.02 -52.97 4.56
CA MET A 1 -9.91 -52.59 3.42
C MET A 1 -10.12 -51.08 3.46
N MET A 2 -9.29 -50.32 2.75
CA MET A 2 -9.47 -48.86 2.65
C MET A 2 -10.65 -48.61 1.72
N LYS A 3 -11.63 -47.85 2.18
CA LYS A 3 -12.76 -47.39 1.37
C LYS A 3 -12.16 -46.66 0.14
N LYS A 4 -12.44 -47.17 -1.08
CA LYS A 4 -12.25 -46.45 -2.33
C LYS A 4 -12.98 -45.12 -2.14
N THR A 5 -12.21 -44.06 -2.07
CA THR A 5 -12.78 -42.74 -1.97
C THR A 5 -13.56 -42.47 -3.27
N GLU A 6 -14.86 -42.29 -3.16
CA GLU A 6 -15.84 -41.96 -4.21
C GLU A 6 -15.53 -40.70 -5.03
N PHE A 7 -14.31 -40.17 -4.97
CA PHE A 7 -13.95 -38.83 -5.44
C PHE A 7 -13.27 -38.76 -6.79
N VAL A 8 -13.03 -39.89 -7.47
CA VAL A 8 -12.37 -39.91 -8.77
C VAL A 8 -13.26 -40.61 -9.80
N THR A 9 -14.39 -40.00 -10.13
CA THR A 9 -15.22 -40.47 -11.24
C THR A 9 -15.06 -39.48 -12.41
N LYS A 10 -15.23 -39.98 -13.63
CA LYS A 10 -15.19 -39.18 -14.88
C LYS A 10 -16.12 -37.97 -14.80
N ASP A 11 -17.24 -38.08 -14.11
CA ASP A 11 -18.28 -37.06 -14.00
C ASP A 11 -17.87 -35.89 -13.07
N ASN A 12 -17.13 -36.18 -11.99
CA ASN A 12 -16.67 -35.19 -11.04
C ASN A 12 -15.68 -34.15 -11.64
N VAL A 13 -14.98 -34.51 -12.71
CA VAL A 13 -14.06 -33.62 -13.41
C VAL A 13 -14.81 -32.58 -14.23
N HIS A 14 -15.92 -32.97 -14.86
CA HIS A 14 -16.73 -32.05 -15.68
C HIS A 14 -17.47 -31.00 -14.82
N GLU A 15 -17.88 -31.35 -13.64
CA GLU A 15 -18.58 -30.46 -12.71
C GLU A 15 -17.63 -29.53 -11.96
N ALA A 16 -16.31 -29.82 -11.95
CA ALA A 16 -15.35 -29.00 -11.23
C ALA A 16 -15.12 -27.66 -11.94
N THR A 17 -15.49 -26.57 -11.28
CA THR A 17 -15.31 -25.19 -11.74
C THR A 17 -14.10 -24.50 -11.09
N ASN A 18 -13.49 -25.14 -10.09
CA ASN A 18 -12.37 -24.57 -9.33
C ASN A 18 -11.07 -25.30 -9.74
N LEU A 19 -10.05 -24.52 -10.13
CA LEU A 19 -8.72 -25.00 -10.54
C LEU A 19 -8.02 -25.84 -9.47
N GLU A 20 -8.16 -25.48 -8.18
CA GLU A 20 -7.57 -26.22 -7.07
C GLU A 20 -8.21 -27.61 -6.92
N LYS A 21 -9.53 -27.68 -7.05
CA LYS A 21 -10.26 -28.96 -7.00
C LYS A 21 -9.83 -29.89 -8.13
N ILE A 22 -9.63 -29.37 -9.34
CA ILE A 22 -9.19 -30.17 -10.49
C ILE A 22 -7.75 -30.67 -10.28
N ARG A 23 -6.85 -29.84 -9.76
CA ARG A 23 -5.47 -30.23 -9.43
C ARG A 23 -5.43 -31.30 -8.36
N SER A 24 -6.28 -31.20 -7.34
CA SER A 24 -6.41 -32.20 -6.29
C SER A 24 -6.94 -33.54 -6.83
N LEU A 25 -7.93 -33.50 -7.73
CA LEU A 25 -8.45 -34.68 -8.42
C LEU A 25 -7.37 -35.35 -9.28
N MET A 26 -6.59 -34.52 -10.01
CA MET A 26 -5.50 -35.02 -10.87
C MET A 26 -4.41 -35.73 -10.05
N ALA A 27 -3.94 -35.11 -8.95
CA ALA A 27 -2.95 -35.71 -8.08
C ALA A 27 -3.43 -37.04 -7.44
N ASN A 28 -4.72 -37.14 -7.11
CA ASN A 28 -5.31 -38.38 -6.61
C ASN A 28 -5.42 -39.44 -7.71
N ALA A 29 -5.77 -39.04 -8.95
CA ALA A 29 -5.84 -39.96 -10.08
C ALA A 29 -4.45 -40.50 -10.46
N GLU A 30 -3.43 -39.67 -10.47
CA GLU A 30 -2.04 -40.10 -10.68
C GLU A 30 -1.59 -41.13 -9.65
N ARG A 31 -1.91 -40.91 -8.36
CA ARG A 31 -1.59 -41.85 -7.27
C ARG A 31 -2.32 -43.20 -7.40
N LEU A 32 -3.50 -43.22 -8.05
CA LEU A 32 -4.31 -44.40 -8.23
C LEU A 32 -4.06 -45.08 -9.58
N GLY A 33 -3.23 -44.53 -10.46
CA GLY A 33 -2.97 -45.05 -11.80
C GLY A 33 -4.13 -44.88 -12.78
N GLU A 34 -5.00 -43.88 -12.55
CA GLU A 34 -6.19 -43.60 -13.37
C GLU A 34 -5.88 -42.64 -14.54
N ASP A 35 -5.11 -43.10 -15.50
CA ASP A 35 -4.59 -42.25 -16.63
C ASP A 35 -5.67 -41.51 -17.40
N GLU A 36 -6.84 -42.13 -17.58
CA GLU A 36 -7.96 -41.50 -18.28
C GLU A 36 -8.53 -40.28 -17.52
N VAL A 37 -8.54 -40.36 -16.19
CA VAL A 37 -8.98 -39.26 -15.32
C VAL A 37 -7.93 -38.13 -15.34
N VAL A 38 -6.65 -38.47 -15.33
CA VAL A 38 -5.55 -37.49 -15.46
C VAL A 38 -5.67 -36.72 -16.78
N LYS A 39 -5.90 -37.42 -17.91
CA LYS A 39 -6.12 -36.76 -19.21
C LYS A 39 -7.29 -35.79 -19.18
N ARG A 40 -8.40 -36.15 -18.57
CA ARG A 40 -9.60 -35.29 -18.45
C ARG A 40 -9.35 -34.10 -17.53
N CYS A 41 -8.65 -34.28 -16.44
CA CYS A 41 -8.24 -33.18 -15.57
C CYS A 41 -7.39 -32.16 -16.33
N ASN A 42 -6.41 -32.63 -17.12
CA ASN A 42 -5.58 -31.78 -17.97
C ASN A 42 -6.39 -31.00 -19.01
N ALA A 43 -7.31 -31.68 -19.72
CA ALA A 43 -8.20 -31.04 -20.70
C ALA A 43 -9.05 -29.96 -20.04
N ARG A 44 -9.63 -30.23 -18.86
CA ARG A 44 -10.45 -29.26 -18.12
C ARG A 44 -9.66 -28.09 -17.58
N LEU A 45 -8.41 -28.30 -17.14
CA LEU A 45 -7.50 -27.21 -16.74
C LEU A 45 -7.19 -26.29 -17.93
N LEU A 46 -6.96 -26.85 -19.13
CA LEU A 46 -6.74 -26.08 -20.36
C LEU A 46 -7.99 -25.27 -20.74
N GLU A 47 -9.18 -25.84 -20.69
CA GLU A 47 -10.44 -25.14 -20.95
C GLU A 47 -10.63 -23.96 -19.98
N LEU A 48 -10.51 -24.19 -18.67
CA LEU A 48 -10.70 -23.15 -17.66
C LEU A 48 -9.64 -22.05 -17.75
N THR A 49 -8.39 -22.40 -18.06
CA THR A 49 -7.33 -21.41 -18.32
C THR A 49 -7.53 -20.65 -19.60
N ALA A 50 -8.04 -21.27 -20.66
CA ALA A 50 -8.39 -20.59 -21.91
C ALA A 50 -9.57 -19.63 -21.70
N VAL A 51 -10.61 -20.04 -20.96
CA VAL A 51 -11.74 -19.17 -20.59
C VAL A 51 -11.27 -18.00 -19.73
N THR A 52 -10.33 -18.22 -18.81
CA THR A 52 -9.75 -17.17 -17.98
C THR A 52 -8.88 -16.21 -18.79
N LYS A 53 -8.10 -16.72 -19.75
CA LYS A 53 -7.33 -15.91 -20.71
C LYS A 53 -8.25 -15.10 -21.64
N ASN A 54 -9.33 -15.70 -22.14
CA ASN A 54 -10.31 -15.00 -22.96
C ASN A 54 -11.13 -13.96 -22.17
N LYS A 55 -11.48 -14.25 -20.91
CA LYS A 55 -12.07 -13.22 -20.01
C LYS A 55 -11.10 -12.09 -19.71
N LYS A 56 -9.78 -12.35 -19.65
CA LYS A 56 -8.75 -11.30 -19.52
C LYS A 56 -8.59 -10.47 -20.80
N LYS A 57 -8.88 -11.04 -21.98
CA LYS A 57 -8.79 -10.33 -23.29
C LYS A 57 -10.04 -9.50 -23.60
N ILE A 58 -11.15 -9.76 -22.90
CA ILE A 58 -12.40 -9.04 -23.08
C ILE A 58 -12.49 -7.93 -22.01
N ARG A 59 -12.21 -6.71 -22.48
CA ARG A 59 -12.52 -5.41 -21.86
C ARG A 59 -11.52 -4.88 -20.86
N SER A 60 -10.51 -4.23 -21.37
CA SER A 60 -10.12 -2.95 -20.81
C SER A 60 -11.28 -1.95 -21.09
N LYS A 61 -12.37 -2.06 -20.37
CA LYS A 61 -13.35 -0.98 -20.32
C LYS A 61 -12.62 0.16 -19.64
N GLU A 62 -12.41 1.27 -20.34
CA GLU A 62 -12.00 2.52 -19.73
C GLU A 62 -12.91 2.75 -18.52
N ILE A 63 -12.34 2.69 -17.33
CA ILE A 63 -13.10 3.03 -16.12
C ILE A 63 -12.94 4.53 -15.97
N MET A 64 -14.00 5.25 -16.28
CA MET A 64 -14.08 6.67 -15.94
C MET A 64 -14.11 6.79 -14.42
N ILE A 65 -13.11 7.45 -13.86
CA ILE A 65 -13.07 7.78 -12.44
C ILE A 65 -13.50 9.23 -12.31
N LYS A 66 -14.55 9.45 -11.52
CA LYS A 66 -14.94 10.78 -11.12
C LYS A 66 -14.01 11.25 -10.01
N ILE A 67 -13.35 12.35 -10.21
CA ILE A 67 -12.52 13.00 -9.21
C ILE A 67 -13.12 14.34 -8.80
N PRO A 68 -12.91 14.78 -7.56
CA PRO A 68 -13.35 16.10 -7.14
C PRO A 68 -12.68 17.17 -8.02
N ASN A 69 -13.46 18.08 -8.58
CA ASN A 69 -12.95 19.30 -9.18
C ASN A 69 -12.70 20.31 -8.07
N ILE A 70 -11.58 20.19 -7.41
CA ILE A 70 -11.18 21.00 -6.26
C ILE A 70 -9.94 21.82 -6.58
N ASP A 71 -9.72 22.90 -5.86
CA ASP A 71 -8.44 23.58 -5.85
C ASP A 71 -7.41 22.75 -5.07
N TYR A 72 -6.72 21.85 -5.77
CA TYR A 72 -5.73 20.96 -5.18
C TYR A 72 -4.60 21.72 -4.47
N LYS A 73 -4.15 22.85 -5.01
CA LYS A 73 -3.07 23.66 -4.42
C LYS A 73 -3.51 24.28 -3.11
N TYR A 74 -4.73 24.84 -3.08
CA TYR A 74 -5.32 25.39 -1.87
C TYR A 74 -5.45 24.33 -0.78
N TRP A 75 -6.04 23.18 -1.09
CA TRP A 75 -6.22 22.12 -0.10
C TRP A 75 -4.89 21.51 0.36
N ALA A 76 -3.93 21.32 -0.53
CA ALA A 76 -2.60 20.82 -0.17
C ALA A 76 -1.84 21.78 0.74
N SER A 77 -1.95 23.10 0.52
CA SER A 77 -1.28 24.09 1.36
C SER A 77 -1.91 24.24 2.75
N ASN A 78 -3.19 23.93 2.88
CA ASN A 78 -3.89 23.92 4.17
C ASN A 78 -3.77 22.58 4.91
N HIS A 79 -3.06 21.63 4.36
CA HIS A 79 -2.78 20.38 5.06
C HIS A 79 -1.70 20.56 6.11
N THR A 80 -1.93 20.08 7.33
CA THR A 80 -1.01 20.19 8.48
C THR A 80 0.30 19.41 8.34
N PHE A 81 0.62 18.95 7.14
CA PHE A 81 1.78 18.14 6.81
C PHE A 81 3.11 18.86 7.15
N TYR A 82 3.17 20.17 6.92
CA TYR A 82 4.28 21.05 7.24
C TYR A 82 3.87 22.13 8.25
N SER A 83 3.20 21.76 9.33
CA SER A 83 2.79 22.75 10.32
C SER A 83 3.97 23.24 11.14
N LYS A 84 4.14 24.56 11.21
CA LYS A 84 5.07 25.24 12.12
C LYS A 84 4.53 25.33 13.55
N LEU A 85 3.22 25.09 13.72
CA LEU A 85 2.59 25.15 15.03
C LEU A 85 3.09 24.03 15.91
N PRO A 86 3.31 24.30 17.22
CA PRO A 86 3.68 23.27 18.18
C PRO A 86 2.67 22.13 18.19
N PHE A 87 3.15 20.93 18.46
CA PHE A 87 2.26 19.77 18.61
C PHE A 87 1.31 19.98 19.79
N GLU A 88 0.02 19.85 19.53
CA GLU A 88 -0.99 19.83 20.58
C GLU A 88 -0.86 18.58 21.47
N THR A 89 -1.40 18.66 22.69
CA THR A 89 -1.34 17.56 23.68
C THR A 89 -1.90 16.23 23.14
N ASN A 90 -2.91 16.28 22.27
CA ASN A 90 -3.54 15.12 21.65
C ASN A 90 -3.12 14.90 20.20
N ASN A 91 -2.03 15.53 19.74
CA ASN A 91 -1.52 15.37 18.40
C ASN A 91 -1.08 13.93 18.15
N THR A 92 -1.59 13.32 17.09
CA THR A 92 -1.32 11.90 16.77
C THR A 92 0.15 11.65 16.45
N THR A 93 0.84 12.61 15.83
CA THR A 93 2.28 12.53 15.51
C THR A 93 3.11 12.61 16.81
N LYS A 94 2.80 13.54 17.72
CA LYS A 94 3.44 13.62 19.03
C LYS A 94 3.35 12.28 19.78
N ILE A 95 2.15 11.72 19.87
CA ILE A 95 1.92 10.42 20.51
C ILE A 95 2.71 9.31 19.79
N GLY A 96 2.81 9.36 18.46
CA GLY A 96 3.61 8.43 17.67
C GLY A 96 5.10 8.49 18.01
N LEU A 97 5.65 9.70 18.10
CA LEU A 97 7.06 9.94 18.50
C LEU A 97 7.34 9.48 19.94
N GLU A 98 6.46 9.79 20.90
CA GLU A 98 6.56 9.31 22.29
C GLU A 98 6.55 7.77 22.38
N HIS A 99 5.89 7.12 21.41
CA HIS A 99 5.95 5.67 21.30
C HIS A 99 7.24 5.18 20.64
N ALA A 100 7.73 5.85 19.62
CA ALA A 100 8.97 5.50 18.94
C ALA A 100 10.20 5.75 19.84
N GLU A 101 10.16 6.78 20.70
CA GLU A 101 11.20 7.07 21.71
C GLU A 101 11.54 5.85 22.59
N ARG A 102 10.61 4.94 22.81
CA ARG A 102 10.86 3.72 23.60
C ARG A 102 11.91 2.80 22.99
N GLY A 103 12.27 2.98 21.70
CA GLY A 103 13.42 2.35 21.04
C GLY A 103 14.76 2.85 21.52
N GLY A 104 14.77 4.00 22.16
CA GLY A 104 15.99 4.61 22.66
C GLY A 104 16.81 5.34 21.58
N LEU A 105 16.35 5.36 20.33
CA LEU A 105 17.09 5.96 19.21
C LEU A 105 16.67 7.40 18.92
N ILE A 106 15.50 7.80 19.38
CA ILE A 106 14.99 9.16 19.23
C ILE A 106 14.52 9.71 20.57
N ASN A 107 14.53 11.03 20.71
CA ASN A 107 13.95 11.74 21.83
C ASN A 107 12.75 12.56 21.35
N ALA A 108 11.55 12.13 21.70
CA ALA A 108 10.31 12.75 21.23
C ALA A 108 10.20 14.25 21.57
N ARG A 109 10.87 14.70 22.63
CA ARG A 109 10.84 16.09 23.08
C ARG A 109 11.60 17.04 22.16
N GLU A 110 12.51 16.53 21.35
CA GLU A 110 13.27 17.32 20.38
C GLU A 110 12.39 17.79 19.22
N TYR A 111 11.30 17.07 18.94
CA TYR A 111 10.39 17.35 17.84
C TYR A 111 9.22 18.24 18.29
N LYS A 112 9.37 19.54 18.11
CA LYS A 112 8.38 20.52 18.58
C LYS A 112 7.15 20.65 17.67
N ASN A 113 7.31 20.42 16.37
CA ASN A 113 6.25 20.53 15.36
C ASN A 113 6.54 19.62 14.15
N ALA A 114 5.59 19.57 13.21
CA ALA A 114 5.70 18.72 12.04
C ALA A 114 6.81 19.15 11.08
N GLU A 115 7.00 20.48 10.89
CA GLU A 115 8.04 21.02 10.01
C GLU A 115 9.42 20.55 10.48
N TYR A 116 9.74 20.75 11.76
CA TYR A 116 11.04 20.36 12.33
C TYR A 116 11.31 18.87 12.17
N LEU A 117 10.30 18.03 12.47
CA LEU A 117 10.42 16.59 12.27
C LEU A 117 10.72 16.22 10.82
N LEU A 118 10.02 16.85 9.88
CA LEU A 118 10.19 16.55 8.47
C LEU A 118 11.51 17.04 7.90
N ASP A 119 12.01 18.19 8.37
CA ASP A 119 13.31 18.72 7.97
C ASP A 119 14.44 17.82 8.46
N GLU A 120 14.37 17.33 9.70
CA GLU A 120 15.35 16.38 10.21
C GLU A 120 15.28 15.04 9.46
N LEU A 121 14.08 14.49 9.27
CA LEU A 121 13.89 13.24 8.52
C LEU A 121 14.42 13.39 7.08
N LYS A 122 14.15 14.53 6.43
CA LYS A 122 14.69 14.85 5.12
C LYS A 122 16.22 14.85 5.11
N GLY A 123 16.83 15.55 6.06
CA GLY A 123 18.28 15.60 6.20
C GLY A 123 18.90 14.22 6.33
N LYS A 124 18.36 13.39 7.24
CA LYS A 124 18.84 12.02 7.45
C LYS A 124 18.69 11.15 6.19
N ILE A 125 17.57 11.21 5.49
CA ILE A 125 17.33 10.41 4.27
C ILE A 125 18.24 10.86 3.11
N GLN A 126 18.44 12.17 2.96
CA GLN A 126 19.30 12.71 1.89
C GLN A 126 20.78 12.39 2.09
N GLN A 127 21.23 12.37 3.35
CA GLN A 127 22.62 12.07 3.69
C GLN A 127 22.92 10.58 3.78
N ALA A 128 21.91 9.72 3.86
CA ALA A 128 22.08 8.28 4.03
C ALA A 128 22.79 7.64 2.82
N ASP A 129 23.99 7.13 3.05
CA ASP A 129 24.66 6.22 2.12
C ASP A 129 24.17 4.79 2.40
N LEU A 130 23.34 4.25 1.52
CA LEU A 130 22.72 2.95 1.72
C LEU A 130 23.71 1.77 1.72
N ASP A 131 24.95 1.99 1.30
CA ASP A 131 25.98 0.94 1.32
C ASP A 131 26.81 0.99 2.61
N GLN A 132 26.80 2.11 3.32
CA GLN A 132 27.60 2.32 4.54
C GLN A 132 26.77 2.68 5.77
N ILE A 133 25.45 2.86 5.63
CA ILE A 133 24.57 3.28 6.73
C ILE A 133 24.61 2.28 7.91
N SER A 134 24.79 2.79 9.10
CA SER A 134 24.82 1.97 10.30
C SER A 134 23.42 1.44 10.68
N THR A 135 23.41 0.36 11.47
CA THR A 135 22.16 -0.20 12.05
C THR A 135 21.37 0.87 12.83
N GLU A 136 22.06 1.71 13.58
CA GLU A 136 21.43 2.75 14.38
C GLU A 136 20.78 3.84 13.54
N GLU A 137 21.47 4.31 12.51
CA GLU A 137 20.97 5.35 11.61
C GLU A 137 19.74 4.89 10.83
N ILE A 138 19.77 3.68 10.24
CA ILE A 138 18.64 3.17 9.47
C ILE A 138 17.41 2.92 10.37
N LEU A 139 17.61 2.47 11.61
CA LEU A 139 16.54 2.31 12.59
C LEU A 139 16.03 3.65 13.11
N THR A 140 16.88 4.65 13.26
CA THR A 140 16.46 6.02 13.62
C THR A 140 15.52 6.59 12.54
N ILE A 141 15.88 6.47 11.27
CA ILE A 141 15.00 6.89 10.16
C ILE A 141 13.67 6.11 10.20
N PHE A 142 13.75 4.80 10.42
CA PHE A 142 12.57 3.97 10.57
C PHE A 142 11.64 4.47 11.68
N ASP A 143 12.17 4.74 12.86
CA ASP A 143 11.42 5.20 14.02
C ASP A 143 10.79 6.58 13.81
N LEU A 144 11.49 7.50 13.15
CA LEU A 144 10.94 8.80 12.80
C LEU A 144 9.74 8.69 11.86
N ILE A 145 9.82 7.83 10.84
CA ILE A 145 8.70 7.59 9.92
C ILE A 145 7.52 6.93 10.66
N GLN A 146 7.79 5.97 11.53
CA GLN A 146 6.76 5.32 12.33
C GLN A 146 6.10 6.31 13.31
N GLY A 147 6.90 7.14 13.96
CA GLY A 147 6.41 8.21 14.86
C GLY A 147 5.55 9.21 14.11
N TRP A 148 5.97 9.64 12.92
CA TRP A 148 5.15 10.49 12.06
C TRP A 148 3.82 9.82 11.70
N GLY A 149 3.80 8.51 11.48
CA GLY A 149 2.60 7.71 11.23
C GLY A 149 1.57 7.72 12.36
N GLY A 150 1.92 8.27 13.51
CA GLY A 150 1.04 8.52 14.64
C GLY A 150 0.79 7.30 15.52
N LYS A 151 -0.27 7.38 16.34
CA LYS A 151 -0.58 6.42 17.40
C LYS A 151 -0.59 4.95 16.96
N MET A 152 -0.95 4.67 15.72
CA MET A 152 -0.98 3.30 15.18
C MET A 152 0.40 2.77 14.80
N GLY A 153 1.39 3.62 14.58
CA GLY A 153 2.79 3.24 14.33
C GLY A 153 3.38 2.41 15.45
N LYS A 154 2.93 2.64 16.68
CA LYS A 154 3.33 1.84 17.85
C LYS A 154 3.09 0.34 17.67
N LEU A 155 2.03 -0.05 16.98
CA LEU A 155 1.67 -1.46 16.79
C LEU A 155 2.70 -2.21 15.97
N CYS A 156 3.51 -1.49 15.24
CA CYS A 156 4.53 -2.06 14.40
C CYS A 156 5.83 -2.36 15.15
N TYR A 157 6.10 -1.68 16.26
CA TYR A 157 7.42 -1.68 16.89
C TYR A 157 7.44 -2.14 18.36
N TRP A 158 6.38 -1.91 19.14
CA TRP A 158 6.43 -2.01 20.60
C TRP A 158 5.51 -3.05 21.22
N PRO A 159 5.90 -3.60 22.40
CA PRO A 159 5.01 -4.45 23.15
C PRO A 159 3.78 -3.68 23.59
N VAL A 160 2.63 -4.23 23.32
CA VAL A 160 1.43 -3.87 24.07
C VAL A 160 1.64 -4.36 25.50
N LYS A 161 1.42 -3.48 26.49
CA LYS A 161 1.57 -3.77 27.90
C LYS A 161 0.99 -5.13 28.26
N GLY A 162 1.82 -6.04 28.79
CA GLY A 162 1.40 -7.39 29.20
C GLY A 162 1.46 -8.48 28.14
N LYS A 163 1.93 -8.21 26.94
CA LYS A 163 2.22 -9.22 25.91
C LYS A 163 3.71 -9.25 25.60
N LEU A 164 4.21 -10.45 25.34
CA LEU A 164 5.62 -10.70 25.02
C LEU A 164 6.16 -9.74 23.95
N PRO A 165 7.46 -9.47 24.03
CA PRO A 165 8.10 -8.43 23.25
C PRO A 165 7.85 -8.67 21.78
N LEU A 166 7.56 -7.60 21.20
CA LEU A 166 7.62 -7.41 19.84
C LEU A 166 8.86 -7.90 19.27
N ARG A 167 8.61 -8.30 18.22
CA ARG A 167 9.14 -8.12 16.98
C ARG A 167 10.63 -8.09 16.76
N ILE A 168 11.38 -7.32 17.48
CA ILE A 168 12.80 -7.20 17.26
C ILE A 168 13.53 -7.93 18.36
N SER A 169 13.44 -9.24 18.30
CA SER A 169 14.39 -10.11 19.01
C SER A 169 15.83 -9.86 18.53
N ASN A 170 16.00 -9.38 17.28
CA ASN A 170 17.28 -9.03 16.68
C ASN A 170 17.16 -7.72 15.89
N PRO A 171 17.47 -6.56 16.49
CA PRO A 171 17.44 -5.26 15.81
C PRO A 171 18.32 -5.20 14.57
N LYS A 172 19.46 -5.89 14.58
CA LYS A 172 20.39 -5.92 13.46
C LYS A 172 19.80 -6.64 12.25
N ASP A 173 19.16 -7.79 12.45
CA ASP A 173 18.51 -8.52 11.35
C ASP A 173 17.36 -7.73 10.77
N PHE A 174 16.56 -7.09 11.64
CA PHE A 174 15.48 -6.21 11.18
C PHE A 174 16.03 -5.03 10.37
N ALA A 175 17.07 -4.36 10.86
CA ALA A 175 17.71 -3.24 10.18
C ALA A 175 18.23 -3.66 8.80
N ASN A 176 18.87 -4.83 8.69
CA ASN A 176 19.35 -5.38 7.43
C ASN A 176 18.21 -5.65 6.45
N ASN A 177 17.12 -6.28 6.92
CA ASN A 177 15.95 -6.55 6.09
C ASN A 177 15.26 -5.25 5.65
N TYR A 178 15.14 -4.28 6.56
CA TYR A 178 14.59 -2.97 6.21
C TYR A 178 15.46 -2.20 5.23
N LEU A 179 16.78 -2.22 5.42
CA LEU A 179 17.72 -1.62 4.48
C LEU A 179 17.61 -2.23 3.08
N GLN A 180 17.43 -3.56 3.00
CA GLN A 180 17.19 -4.21 1.72
C GLN A 180 15.91 -3.71 1.05
N VAL A 181 14.82 -3.57 1.81
CA VAL A 181 13.58 -2.97 1.30
C VAL A 181 13.79 -1.54 0.81
N VAL A 182 14.59 -0.73 1.51
CA VAL A 182 14.92 0.64 1.10
C VAL A 182 15.74 0.67 -0.20
N LYS A 183 16.68 -0.25 -0.38
CA LYS A 183 17.44 -0.39 -1.63
C LYS A 183 16.51 -0.76 -2.80
N GLU A 184 15.67 -1.78 -2.64
CA GLU A 184 14.67 -2.17 -3.64
C GLU A 184 13.71 -1.02 -3.97
N LEU A 185 13.29 -0.26 -2.96
CA LEU A 185 12.48 0.93 -3.13
C LEU A 185 13.17 1.98 -4.01
N THR A 186 14.45 2.25 -3.73
CA THR A 186 15.24 3.23 -4.50
C THR A 186 15.33 2.81 -5.96
N ASP A 187 15.57 1.53 -6.23
CA ASP A 187 15.63 0.99 -7.60
C ASP A 187 14.27 1.10 -8.31
N VAL A 188 13.17 0.78 -7.63
CA VAL A 188 11.81 0.89 -8.21
C VAL A 188 11.45 2.35 -8.47
N ALA A 189 11.77 3.25 -7.54
CA ALA A 189 11.44 4.67 -7.65
C ALA A 189 12.32 5.41 -8.69
N ALA A 190 13.50 4.90 -8.99
CA ALA A 190 14.41 5.47 -10.00
C ALA A 190 14.06 5.09 -11.45
N GLN A 191 13.17 4.13 -11.69
CA GLN A 191 12.78 3.69 -13.03
C GLN A 191 12.17 4.82 -13.84
N ASP A 192 12.41 4.85 -15.16
CA ASP A 192 11.79 5.84 -16.06
C ASP A 192 10.27 5.74 -16.08
N LYS A 193 9.78 4.51 -15.96
CA LYS A 193 8.35 4.21 -15.86
C LYS A 193 8.13 3.15 -14.79
N LEU A 194 7.22 3.43 -13.88
CA LEU A 194 6.85 2.52 -12.83
C LEU A 194 6.32 1.20 -13.41
N ASN A 195 6.92 0.08 -13.00
CA ASN A 195 6.52 -1.25 -13.42
C ASN A 195 5.68 -1.92 -12.33
N GLU A 196 4.48 -2.42 -12.71
CA GLU A 196 3.58 -3.06 -11.76
C GLU A 196 4.20 -4.29 -11.08
N THR A 197 4.93 -5.11 -11.84
CA THR A 197 5.54 -6.33 -11.29
C THR A 197 6.64 -6.02 -10.27
N THR A 198 7.51 -5.04 -10.55
CA THR A 198 8.58 -4.63 -9.61
C THR A 198 7.99 -3.95 -8.38
N LEU A 199 6.96 -3.11 -8.56
CA LEU A 199 6.24 -2.50 -7.43
C LEU A 199 5.58 -3.56 -6.53
N MET A 200 4.94 -4.58 -7.11
CA MET A 200 4.31 -5.64 -6.32
C MET A 200 5.31 -6.52 -5.58
N LYS A 201 6.52 -6.71 -6.12
CA LYS A 201 7.62 -7.34 -5.38
C LYS A 201 8.03 -6.50 -4.17
N LEU A 202 8.23 -5.20 -4.36
CA LEU A 202 8.54 -4.27 -3.27
C LEU A 202 7.46 -4.26 -2.19
N VAL A 203 6.18 -4.27 -2.58
CA VAL A 203 5.06 -4.38 -1.62
C VAL A 203 5.19 -5.66 -0.79
N LYS A 204 5.50 -6.78 -1.45
CA LYS A 204 5.71 -8.04 -0.74
C LYS A 204 6.91 -7.98 0.19
N SER A 205 8.04 -7.43 -0.24
CA SER A 205 9.25 -7.29 0.61
C SER A 205 8.95 -6.50 1.89
N VAL A 206 8.13 -5.44 1.81
CA VAL A 206 7.73 -4.70 3.01
C VAL A 206 6.73 -5.46 3.89
N GLU A 207 5.84 -6.25 3.31
CA GLU A 207 4.87 -7.08 4.04
C GLU A 207 5.56 -8.27 4.73
N ASP A 208 6.67 -8.73 4.19
CA ASP A 208 7.52 -9.76 4.78
C ASP A 208 8.34 -9.22 5.97
N LEU A 209 8.49 -7.88 6.08
CA LEU A 209 8.93 -7.27 7.34
C LEU A 209 7.84 -7.48 8.39
N ASP A 210 8.19 -8.23 9.44
CA ASP A 210 7.24 -8.63 10.46
C ASP A 210 6.30 -7.49 10.92
N ARG A 211 5.00 -7.64 10.75
CA ARG A 211 3.90 -6.72 11.10
C ARG A 211 3.89 -5.34 10.40
N ILE A 212 4.66 -5.11 9.35
CA ILE A 212 4.53 -3.92 8.52
C ILE A 212 3.69 -4.27 7.30
N GLY A 213 2.41 -4.05 7.36
CA GLY A 213 1.57 -4.10 6.17
C GLY A 213 1.75 -2.86 5.30
N LEU A 214 1.28 -2.91 4.06
CA LEU A 214 1.38 -1.82 3.07
C LEU A 214 0.88 -0.46 3.61
N ASN A 215 -0.07 -0.43 4.54
CA ASN A 215 -0.55 0.83 5.13
C ASN A 215 0.54 1.66 5.82
N PHE A 216 1.49 0.99 6.50
CA PHE A 216 2.65 1.64 7.08
C PHE A 216 3.83 1.62 6.13
N GLY A 217 4.04 0.55 5.40
CA GLY A 217 5.09 0.43 4.40
C GLY A 217 5.04 1.54 3.36
N SER A 218 3.86 1.94 2.91
CA SER A 218 3.73 3.04 1.95
C SER A 218 4.16 4.41 2.52
N LYS A 219 4.20 4.61 3.84
CA LYS A 219 4.78 5.82 4.44
C LYS A 219 6.30 5.83 4.27
N HIS A 220 6.95 4.67 4.47
CA HIS A 220 8.37 4.52 4.19
C HIS A 220 8.66 4.73 2.70
N PHE A 221 7.86 4.15 1.83
CA PHE A 221 7.98 4.35 0.38
C PHE A 221 7.90 5.83 0.01
N PHE A 222 6.93 6.54 0.58
CA PHE A 222 6.73 7.95 0.34
C PHE A 222 7.94 8.79 0.77
N PHE A 223 8.39 8.69 2.01
CA PHE A 223 9.48 9.52 2.50
C PHE A 223 10.80 9.24 1.80
N TRP A 224 11.14 8.00 1.56
CA TRP A 224 12.37 7.64 0.86
C TRP A 224 12.35 8.08 -0.61
N SER A 225 11.23 7.91 -1.33
CA SER A 225 11.13 8.34 -2.72
C SER A 225 11.08 9.86 -2.86
N TRP A 226 10.38 10.54 -1.95
CA TRP A 226 10.22 11.97 -1.99
C TRP A 226 11.50 12.72 -1.59
N PHE A 227 12.08 12.40 -0.45
CA PHE A 227 13.24 13.11 0.05
C PHE A 227 14.52 12.84 -0.74
N ARG A 228 14.57 11.77 -1.50
CA ARG A 228 15.64 11.49 -2.47
C ARG A 228 15.34 12.00 -3.88
N ASP A 229 14.25 12.72 -4.06
CA ASP A 229 13.80 13.27 -5.35
C ASP A 229 13.82 12.23 -6.48
N GLN A 230 13.27 11.06 -6.20
CA GLN A 230 13.22 9.96 -7.15
C GLN A 230 12.27 10.27 -8.32
N LYS A 231 12.46 9.62 -9.47
CA LYS A 231 11.61 9.80 -10.67
C LYS A 231 10.15 9.46 -10.40
N ASN A 232 9.88 8.42 -9.62
CA ASN A 232 8.53 8.03 -9.23
C ASN A 232 8.32 8.26 -7.74
N PHE A 233 7.28 9.02 -7.39
CA PHE A 233 6.83 9.12 -6.01
C PHE A 233 5.92 7.96 -5.68
N LEU A 234 6.18 7.31 -4.56
CA LEU A 234 5.39 6.20 -4.07
C LEU A 234 4.50 6.70 -2.93
N TYR A 235 3.34 7.26 -3.28
CA TYR A 235 2.42 7.93 -2.36
C TYR A 235 1.90 7.03 -1.24
N ILE A 236 1.44 7.66 -0.16
CA ILE A 236 0.90 6.96 1.01
C ILE A 236 -0.44 6.28 0.67
N TYR A 237 -0.50 4.97 0.90
CA TYR A 237 -1.68 4.14 0.63
C TYR A 237 -2.21 3.52 1.92
N ASP A 238 -2.61 4.36 2.85
CA ASP A 238 -3.14 3.94 4.14
C ASP A 238 -4.65 3.62 4.12
N THR A 239 -5.17 3.19 5.24
CA THR A 239 -6.58 2.82 5.38
C THR A 239 -7.53 3.97 5.03
N ARG A 240 -7.13 5.23 5.32
CA ARG A 240 -7.95 6.41 5.01
C ARG A 240 -7.96 6.68 3.51
N MET A 241 -6.80 6.67 2.86
CA MET A 241 -6.71 6.83 1.42
C MET A 241 -7.45 5.71 0.68
N LYS A 242 -7.35 4.46 1.14
CA LYS A 242 -8.13 3.33 0.60
C LYS A 242 -9.64 3.56 0.68
N ALA A 243 -10.11 4.11 1.81
CA ALA A 243 -11.53 4.44 1.99
C ALA A 243 -11.99 5.57 1.04
N ILE A 244 -11.17 6.61 0.87
CA ILE A 244 -11.42 7.71 -0.07
C ILE A 244 -11.52 7.16 -1.50
N LEU A 245 -10.53 6.40 -1.92
CA LEU A 245 -10.50 5.81 -3.26
C LEU A 245 -11.67 4.87 -3.52
N LYS A 246 -12.03 4.05 -2.53
CA LYS A 246 -13.22 3.19 -2.62
C LYS A 246 -14.51 4.00 -2.77
N ALA A 247 -14.61 5.14 -2.11
CA ALA A 247 -15.77 6.03 -2.25
C ALA A 247 -15.82 6.68 -3.64
N LEU A 248 -14.67 7.11 -4.18
CA LEU A 248 -14.55 7.72 -5.51
C LEU A 248 -14.79 6.71 -6.63
N THR A 249 -14.23 5.52 -6.53
CA THR A 249 -14.21 4.53 -7.63
C THR A 249 -15.27 3.43 -7.49
N GLY A 250 -15.91 3.32 -6.34
CA GLY A 250 -16.82 2.21 -6.01
C GLY A 250 -16.11 0.87 -5.75
N LYS A 251 -14.76 0.82 -5.80
CA LYS A 251 -13.97 -0.40 -5.72
C LYS A 251 -12.73 -0.22 -4.86
N ASN A 252 -12.18 -1.34 -4.39
CA ASN A 252 -10.80 -1.36 -3.94
C ASN A 252 -9.90 -1.36 -5.19
N ILE A 253 -8.93 -0.49 -5.24
CA ILE A 253 -7.93 -0.43 -6.33
C ILE A 253 -6.58 -0.90 -5.82
N SER A 254 -5.74 -1.41 -6.72
CA SER A 254 -4.38 -1.82 -6.35
C SER A 254 -3.50 -0.61 -6.04
N TYR A 255 -2.37 -0.83 -5.35
CA TYR A 255 -1.42 0.25 -5.09
C TYR A 255 -0.86 0.84 -6.39
N TYR A 256 -0.57 0.02 -7.38
CA TYR A 256 -0.14 0.47 -8.70
C TYR A 256 -1.20 1.36 -9.39
N SER A 257 -2.45 0.92 -9.40
CA SER A 257 -3.55 1.72 -9.96
C SER A 257 -3.74 3.05 -9.25
N TYR A 258 -3.51 3.08 -7.93
CA TYR A 258 -3.56 4.30 -7.16
C TYR A 258 -2.46 5.30 -7.56
N LEU A 259 -1.21 4.83 -7.67
CA LEU A 259 -0.09 5.68 -8.08
C LEU A 259 -0.33 6.28 -9.47
N THR A 260 -0.79 5.46 -10.40
CA THR A 260 -1.12 5.91 -11.76
C THR A 260 -2.30 6.90 -11.78
N PHE A 261 -3.29 6.68 -10.90
CA PHE A 261 -4.42 7.60 -10.76
C PHE A 261 -3.95 9.01 -10.32
N LEU A 262 -3.09 9.09 -9.31
CA LEU A 262 -2.56 10.37 -8.84
C LEU A 262 -1.69 11.06 -9.92
N GLU A 263 -0.84 10.30 -10.59
CA GLU A 263 -0.03 10.83 -11.70
C GLU A 263 -0.92 11.43 -12.81
N ASN A 264 -2.03 10.78 -13.14
CA ASN A 264 -2.97 11.31 -14.13
C ASN A 264 -3.66 12.59 -13.66
N ILE A 265 -4.00 12.70 -12.38
CA ILE A 265 -4.52 13.95 -11.81
C ILE A 265 -3.49 15.06 -11.91
N GLU A 266 -2.26 14.80 -11.50
CA GLU A 266 -1.17 15.79 -11.56
C GLU A 266 -0.92 16.28 -12.99
N LYS A 267 -0.89 15.39 -13.96
CA LYS A 267 -0.78 15.73 -15.38
C LYS A 267 -1.98 16.53 -15.88
N THR A 268 -3.20 16.12 -15.55
CA THR A 268 -4.43 16.76 -16.02
C THR A 268 -4.57 18.19 -15.52
N PHE A 269 -4.24 18.43 -14.25
CA PHE A 269 -4.35 19.73 -13.62
C PHE A 269 -3.02 20.52 -13.57
N GLN A 270 -1.98 20.02 -14.22
CA GLN A 270 -0.63 20.63 -14.23
C GLN A 270 -0.13 20.95 -12.81
N LEU A 271 -0.22 19.96 -11.93
CA LEU A 271 0.18 20.06 -10.55
C LEU A 271 1.62 19.56 -10.35
N ASP A 272 2.30 20.14 -9.38
CA ASP A 272 3.55 19.56 -8.90
C ASP A 272 3.29 18.22 -8.19
N ARG A 273 4.30 17.36 -8.15
CA ARG A 273 4.23 16.06 -7.52
C ARG A 273 3.82 16.15 -6.05
N GLY A 274 2.92 15.29 -5.64
CA GLY A 274 2.42 15.21 -4.27
C GLY A 274 1.27 16.18 -3.97
N ILE A 275 0.97 17.12 -4.87
CA ILE A 275 -0.14 18.06 -4.66
C ILE A 275 -1.49 17.35 -4.78
N ALA A 276 -1.62 16.42 -5.74
CA ALA A 276 -2.86 15.67 -5.91
C ALA A 276 -3.21 14.84 -4.67
N GLU A 277 -2.26 14.07 -4.15
CA GLU A 277 -2.45 13.24 -2.95
C GLU A 277 -2.81 14.09 -1.74
N ARG A 278 -2.01 15.11 -1.44
CA ARG A 278 -2.22 16.01 -0.29
C ARG A 278 -3.53 16.77 -0.41
N GLY A 279 -3.88 17.25 -1.60
CA GLY A 279 -5.12 17.97 -1.86
C GLY A 279 -6.35 17.09 -1.63
N ILE A 280 -6.38 15.88 -2.18
CA ILE A 280 -7.46 14.91 -1.97
C ILE A 280 -7.58 14.53 -0.50
N PHE A 281 -6.44 14.29 0.16
CA PHE A 281 -6.42 13.90 1.56
C PHE A 281 -6.93 15.03 2.47
N ALA A 282 -6.44 16.26 2.26
CA ALA A 282 -6.86 17.43 3.03
C ALA A 282 -8.34 17.77 2.83
N PHE A 283 -8.79 17.79 1.57
CA PHE A 283 -10.18 17.98 1.22
C PHE A 283 -11.07 16.94 1.93
N SER A 284 -10.73 15.67 1.80
CA SER A 284 -11.50 14.59 2.40
C SER A 284 -11.52 14.65 3.93
N ASN A 285 -10.40 15.08 4.56
CA ASN A 285 -10.33 15.24 6.00
C ASN A 285 -11.24 16.32 6.54
N ASN A 286 -11.39 17.43 5.83
CA ASN A 286 -12.27 18.51 6.23
C ASN A 286 -13.72 18.05 6.38
N PHE A 287 -14.09 17.05 5.61
CA PHE A 287 -15.45 16.48 5.62
C PHE A 287 -15.56 15.17 6.42
N TYR A 288 -14.43 14.57 6.82
CA TYR A 288 -14.39 13.28 7.50
C TYR A 288 -14.43 13.41 9.03
N THR A 289 -15.30 14.30 9.54
CA THR A 289 -15.31 14.66 10.95
C THR A 289 -15.68 13.53 11.91
N ASN A 290 -16.17 12.37 11.45
CA ASN A 290 -16.64 11.29 12.34
C ASN A 290 -16.33 9.87 11.89
N ARG A 291 -15.20 9.63 11.21
CA ARG A 291 -14.73 8.28 10.83
C ARG A 291 -15.74 7.41 10.05
N SER A 292 -16.81 7.99 9.52
CA SER A 292 -17.86 7.24 8.81
C SER A 292 -17.67 7.31 7.29
N PRO A 293 -17.43 6.19 6.60
CA PRO A 293 -17.40 6.12 5.14
C PRO A 293 -18.68 6.62 4.46
N LEU A 294 -19.81 6.61 5.19
CA LEU A 294 -21.11 7.05 4.68
C LEU A 294 -21.19 8.57 4.45
N LYS A 295 -20.48 9.37 5.27
CA LYS A 295 -20.44 10.82 5.06
C LYS A 295 -19.63 11.21 3.82
N LEU A 296 -18.56 10.48 3.52
CA LEU A 296 -17.78 10.71 2.31
C LEU A 296 -18.61 10.42 1.05
N LYS A 297 -19.40 9.34 1.04
CA LYS A 297 -20.35 9.03 -0.06
C LYS A 297 -21.43 10.10 -0.26
N SER A 298 -21.97 10.66 0.83
CA SER A 298 -22.98 11.71 0.73
C SER A 298 -22.38 13.03 0.24
N LEU A 299 -21.15 13.35 0.61
CA LEU A 299 -20.42 14.52 0.14
C LEU A 299 -20.06 14.42 -1.35
N LEU A 300 -19.64 13.26 -1.79
CA LEU A 300 -19.37 13.00 -3.21
C LEU A 300 -20.68 13.07 -4.04
N LYS A 301 -21.82 12.72 -3.47
CA LYS A 301 -23.14 12.91 -4.10
C LYS A 301 -23.57 14.38 -4.21
N ILE A 302 -23.29 15.18 -3.18
CA ILE A 302 -23.61 16.63 -3.17
C ILE A 302 -22.73 17.39 -4.17
N GLN A 303 -21.63 16.79 -4.60
CA GLN A 303 -20.65 17.41 -5.50
C GLN A 303 -20.70 16.86 -6.92
N ASP A 304 -21.82 16.29 -7.37
CA ASP A 304 -21.95 15.85 -8.77
C ASP A 304 -21.66 16.99 -9.77
N ASP A 305 -21.94 18.25 -9.36
CA ASP A 305 -21.63 19.46 -10.14
C ASP A 305 -20.13 19.83 -10.14
N TYR A 306 -19.32 19.23 -9.26
CA TYR A 306 -17.89 19.50 -9.09
C TYR A 306 -17.02 18.28 -9.43
N GLN A 307 -17.51 17.32 -10.19
CA GLN A 307 -16.74 16.14 -10.55
C GLN A 307 -16.30 16.23 -12.02
N ILE A 308 -15.02 16.02 -12.25
CA ILE A 308 -14.47 15.83 -13.58
C ILE A 308 -14.32 14.34 -13.85
N GLU A 309 -14.83 13.89 -14.99
CA GLU A 309 -14.56 12.55 -15.47
C GLU A 309 -13.18 12.50 -16.11
N ILE A 310 -12.30 11.66 -15.57
CA ILE A 310 -11.00 11.39 -16.16
C ILE A 310 -11.04 9.99 -16.74
N ALA A 311 -10.70 9.88 -18.02
CA ALA A 311 -10.47 8.58 -18.66
C ALA A 311 -9.24 7.93 -17.99
N ASN A 312 -9.47 6.88 -17.23
CA ASN A 312 -8.40 6.10 -16.63
C ASN A 312 -8.27 4.76 -17.35
N THR A 313 -7.41 4.76 -18.35
CA THR A 313 -7.09 3.56 -19.15
C THR A 313 -6.39 2.46 -18.36
N LEU A 314 -6.05 2.72 -17.10
CA LEU A 314 -5.11 1.94 -16.31
C LEU A 314 -5.73 1.20 -15.13
N ILE A 315 -6.97 1.46 -14.75
CA ILE A 315 -7.65 0.61 -13.77
C ILE A 315 -8.13 -0.66 -14.48
N LYS A 316 -7.18 -1.55 -14.70
CA LYS A 316 -7.52 -2.92 -15.09
C LYS A 316 -8.35 -3.55 -13.97
N LYS A 317 -9.47 -4.16 -14.34
CA LYS A 317 -10.18 -5.06 -13.42
C LYS A 317 -9.21 -6.16 -13.00
N THR A 318 -8.79 -6.16 -11.76
CA THR A 318 -8.20 -7.33 -11.11
C THR A 318 -9.28 -8.37 -10.88
#